data_9df56784bf71e9906741ab837c94421b
#
_entry.id   9df56784bf71e9906741ab837c94421b
#
_cell.length_a   1.000
_cell.length_b   1.000
_cell.length_c   1.000
_cell.angle_alpha   90.00
_cell.angle_beta   90.00
_cell.angle_gamma   90.00
#
_symmetry.space_group_name_H-M   'P 1'
#
loop_
_entity.id
_entity.type
_entity.pdbx_description
1 polymer ?
#
loop_
_entity_poly.entity_id
_entity_poly.type
_entity_poly.pdbx_seq_one_letter_code
_entity_poly.pdbx_strand_id
1 'polypeptide(L)'
;MKRKALIITYYWPPAGGPGVQRWLKLSNYLLENNIKPIVYTPSNAKYPSTDKSLLNKVHKGIEVIRSPIFEPFSFFNNKKINSIRRGGIPKREDQSLFDRFMIYIRGNMLIPDSRIFWIKPSVKFLSKYILEKGIDIIITTGPPHSLHLIGLDLKSKLDITWFADFRDPWTRINYHNKLKLTSYSANRHLKLESDVLNSSDRVIVTSNRLLNEYRKKTNTPVSLITNGFDYIKKEMPLDNKFSITHIGSLLPERNPQILWKALREIALKRNNFKDDLVINFIGKVSINIKDDIKYNHLENNVVYHNYIEYKDTIPNLLKSQILLLIEADNDESSFVIPAKIFEYINSSRPIIAIGPKDSEIKHIINKTKSGKYFLYDEYEKVLKHIEDSYELYKIKKLKIKSINIDQYHRKNLAKKLSNLIFKETN
;
A
#
# COMPACT_ATOMS: atom_id res chain seq x y z
N MET A 1 21.46 -26.16 6.68
CA MET A 1 20.10 -26.27 6.07
C MET A 1 19.45 -24.91 6.03
N LYS A 2 18.59 -24.62 5.02
CA LYS A 2 17.78 -23.39 5.03
C LYS A 2 16.69 -23.51 6.11
N ARG A 3 16.51 -22.47 6.93
CA ARG A 3 15.37 -22.42 7.87
C ARG A 3 14.05 -22.30 7.13
N LYS A 4 13.01 -22.96 7.61
CA LYS A 4 11.67 -22.91 7.02
C LYS A 4 10.87 -21.81 7.68
N ALA A 5 10.23 -20.93 6.89
CA ALA A 5 9.34 -19.91 7.39
C ALA A 5 7.96 -20.01 6.71
N LEU A 6 6.91 -20.25 7.50
CA LEU A 6 5.53 -20.30 7.02
C LEU A 6 4.95 -18.88 6.99
N ILE A 7 4.59 -18.43 5.80
CA ILE A 7 4.01 -17.11 5.55
C ILE A 7 2.50 -17.26 5.35
N ILE A 8 1.71 -16.76 6.28
CA ILE A 8 0.25 -16.79 6.24
C ILE A 8 -0.23 -15.47 5.65
N THR A 9 -0.72 -15.50 4.40
CA THR A 9 -1.15 -14.32 3.66
C THR A 9 -2.47 -14.54 2.92
N TYR A 10 -3.32 -13.53 2.91
CA TYR A 10 -4.53 -13.55 2.09
C TYR A 10 -4.24 -13.18 0.64
N TYR A 11 -3.36 -12.21 0.41
CA TYR A 11 -3.02 -11.71 -0.91
C TYR A 11 -1.78 -12.42 -1.48
N TRP A 12 -2.01 -13.35 -2.40
CA TRP A 12 -0.97 -14.08 -3.13
C TRP A 12 -1.40 -14.26 -4.59
N PRO A 13 -0.47 -14.39 -5.57
CA PRO A 13 -0.86 -14.61 -6.96
C PRO A 13 -1.89 -15.75 -7.12
N PRO A 14 -2.98 -15.58 -7.90
CA PRO A 14 -3.19 -14.55 -8.93
C PRO A 14 -3.83 -13.24 -8.44
N ALA A 15 -3.89 -12.94 -7.13
CA ALA A 15 -4.33 -11.64 -6.68
C ALA A 15 -3.45 -10.53 -7.29
N GLY A 16 -4.07 -9.38 -7.63
CA GLY A 16 -3.39 -8.18 -8.12
C GLY A 16 -3.27 -7.10 -7.04
N GLY A 17 -2.60 -6.01 -7.40
CA GLY A 17 -2.47 -4.83 -6.56
C GLY A 17 -1.29 -4.85 -5.58
N PRO A 18 -1.10 -3.75 -4.81
CA PRO A 18 0.11 -3.55 -4.01
C PRO A 18 0.27 -4.55 -2.86
N GLY A 19 -0.83 -5.07 -2.31
CA GLY A 19 -0.80 -6.04 -1.20
C GLY A 19 -0.10 -7.36 -1.52
N VAL A 20 -0.07 -7.76 -2.80
CA VAL A 20 0.61 -8.99 -3.26
C VAL A 20 2.10 -8.78 -3.41
N GLN A 21 2.50 -7.60 -3.93
CA GLN A 21 3.89 -7.35 -4.33
C GLN A 21 4.87 -7.49 -3.16
N ARG A 22 4.49 -7.06 -1.95
CA ARG A 22 5.34 -7.14 -0.77
C ARG A 22 5.81 -8.57 -0.51
N TRP A 23 4.88 -9.48 -0.23
CA TRP A 23 5.23 -10.85 0.15
C TRP A 23 5.68 -11.72 -1.00
N LEU A 24 5.14 -11.52 -2.22
CA LEU A 24 5.67 -12.19 -3.41
C LEU A 24 7.17 -11.91 -3.59
N LYS A 25 7.56 -10.65 -3.48
CA LYS A 25 8.95 -10.23 -3.69
C LYS A 25 9.85 -10.58 -2.52
N LEU A 26 9.42 -10.30 -1.28
CA LEU A 26 10.20 -10.67 -0.09
C LEU A 26 10.43 -12.18 -0.06
N SER A 27 9.42 -13.01 -0.33
CA SER A 27 9.57 -14.47 -0.36
C SER A 27 10.60 -14.93 -1.39
N ASN A 28 10.60 -14.34 -2.59
CA ASN A 28 11.61 -14.67 -3.59
C ASN A 28 13.03 -14.38 -3.10
N TYR A 29 13.27 -13.21 -2.48
CA TYR A 29 14.58 -12.84 -1.98
C TYR A 29 14.97 -13.55 -0.67
N LEU A 30 14.03 -14.03 0.15
CA LEU A 30 14.34 -14.83 1.33
C LEU A 30 15.05 -16.14 0.97
N LEU A 31 14.77 -16.72 -0.21
CA LEU A 31 15.51 -17.89 -0.71
C LEU A 31 17.01 -17.65 -0.88
N GLU A 32 17.40 -16.41 -1.24
CA GLU A 32 18.80 -15.98 -1.36
C GLU A 32 19.46 -15.76 0.02
N ASN A 33 18.64 -15.63 1.07
CA ASN A 33 19.07 -15.34 2.44
C ASN A 33 18.90 -16.53 3.39
N ASN A 34 19.07 -17.75 2.90
CA ASN A 34 19.02 -19.00 3.67
C ASN A 34 17.70 -19.27 4.41
N ILE A 35 16.60 -18.69 3.96
CA ILE A 35 15.24 -18.98 4.43
C ILE A 35 14.47 -19.63 3.30
N LYS A 36 13.78 -20.75 3.58
CA LYS A 36 12.85 -21.42 2.67
C LYS A 36 11.43 -20.97 2.99
N PRO A 37 10.80 -20.07 2.19
CA PRO A 37 9.43 -19.67 2.41
C PRO A 37 8.48 -20.80 2.04
N ILE A 38 7.45 -20.99 2.87
CA ILE A 38 6.27 -21.79 2.60
C ILE A 38 5.09 -20.84 2.73
N VAL A 39 4.26 -20.73 1.71
CA VAL A 39 3.17 -19.75 1.69
C VAL A 39 1.84 -20.46 1.88
N TYR A 40 1.08 -20.05 2.90
CA TYR A 40 -0.29 -20.47 3.11
C TYR A 40 -1.25 -19.36 2.72
N THR A 41 -2.18 -19.66 1.80
CA THR A 41 -3.08 -18.67 1.18
C THR A 41 -4.42 -19.31 0.80
N PRO A 42 -5.52 -18.53 0.67
CA PRO A 42 -6.80 -19.11 0.27
C PRO A 42 -6.80 -19.60 -1.19
N SER A 43 -7.57 -20.65 -1.47
CA SER A 43 -7.73 -21.22 -2.82
C SER A 43 -8.81 -20.54 -3.65
N ASN A 44 -9.88 -20.08 -3.02
CA ASN A 44 -11.11 -19.57 -3.66
C ASN A 44 -11.46 -18.12 -3.25
N ALA A 45 -10.47 -17.34 -2.79
CA ALA A 45 -10.69 -15.95 -2.41
C ALA A 45 -11.15 -15.09 -3.60
N LYS A 46 -12.11 -14.19 -3.35
CA LYS A 46 -12.53 -13.18 -4.32
C LYS A 46 -11.71 -11.90 -4.16
N TYR A 47 -10.61 -11.83 -4.89
CA TYR A 47 -9.71 -10.68 -4.84
C TYR A 47 -10.32 -9.41 -5.48
N PRO A 48 -9.93 -8.21 -5.02
CA PRO A 48 -10.33 -6.95 -5.63
C PRO A 48 -9.93 -6.79 -7.09
N SER A 49 -8.78 -7.30 -7.43
CA SER A 49 -8.23 -7.40 -8.78
C SER A 49 -7.41 -8.68 -8.89
N THR A 50 -7.31 -9.21 -10.09
CA THR A 50 -6.49 -10.38 -10.41
C THR A 50 -5.45 -10.01 -11.46
N ASP A 51 -4.24 -10.56 -11.30
CA ASP A 51 -3.15 -10.45 -12.26
C ASP A 51 -2.48 -11.81 -12.38
N LYS A 52 -2.85 -12.55 -13.43
CA LYS A 52 -2.33 -13.90 -13.69
C LYS A 52 -0.86 -13.89 -14.05
N SER A 53 -0.32 -12.77 -14.55
CA SER A 53 1.10 -12.66 -14.90
C SER A 53 2.03 -12.81 -13.69
N LEU A 54 1.51 -12.53 -12.49
CA LEU A 54 2.25 -12.68 -11.23
C LEU A 54 2.49 -14.15 -10.84
N LEU A 55 1.72 -15.11 -11.37
CA LEU A 55 1.97 -16.54 -11.13
C LEU A 55 3.36 -16.96 -11.62
N ASN A 56 3.77 -16.45 -12.77
CA ASN A 56 5.10 -16.74 -13.35
C ASN A 56 6.24 -16.03 -12.59
N LYS A 57 5.93 -15.13 -11.65
CA LYS A 57 6.92 -14.44 -10.82
C LYS A 57 7.16 -15.12 -9.47
N VAL A 58 6.39 -16.14 -9.14
CA VAL A 58 6.63 -16.98 -7.96
C VAL A 58 7.81 -17.88 -8.24
N HIS A 59 8.84 -17.78 -7.39
CA HIS A 59 10.04 -18.63 -7.54
C HIS A 59 9.69 -20.11 -7.31
N LYS A 60 10.20 -21.01 -8.17
CA LYS A 60 9.92 -22.47 -8.12
C LYS A 60 10.28 -23.13 -6.78
N GLY A 61 11.18 -22.55 -6.02
CA GLY A 61 11.58 -23.02 -4.68
C GLY A 61 10.61 -22.67 -3.56
N ILE A 62 9.55 -21.91 -3.82
CA ILE A 62 8.51 -21.54 -2.84
C ILE A 62 7.38 -22.56 -2.91
N GLU A 63 7.15 -23.24 -1.80
CA GLU A 63 5.98 -24.11 -1.64
C GLU A 63 4.75 -23.25 -1.36
N VAL A 64 3.63 -23.49 -2.06
CA VAL A 64 2.38 -22.74 -1.89
C VAL A 64 1.24 -23.68 -1.55
N ILE A 65 0.73 -23.55 -0.34
CA ILE A 65 -0.39 -24.30 0.20
C ILE A 65 -1.66 -23.46 0.06
N ARG A 66 -2.68 -24.03 -0.57
CA ARG A 66 -3.97 -23.37 -0.78
C ARG A 66 -5.07 -24.07 -0.01
N SER A 67 -5.82 -23.30 0.78
CA SER A 67 -6.93 -23.80 1.61
C SER A 67 -8.22 -23.05 1.28
N PRO A 68 -9.38 -23.70 1.26
CA PRO A 68 -10.65 -23.04 1.01
C PRO A 68 -10.96 -22.02 2.11
N ILE A 69 -11.58 -20.90 1.71
CA ILE A 69 -12.05 -19.86 2.63
C ILE A 69 -13.56 -19.63 2.45
N PHE A 70 -14.27 -19.47 3.54
CA PHE A 70 -15.65 -19.00 3.53
C PHE A 70 -15.68 -17.48 3.75
N GLU A 71 -16.21 -16.74 2.76
CA GLU A 71 -16.37 -15.28 2.83
C GLU A 71 -17.86 -14.93 2.72
N PRO A 72 -18.55 -14.54 3.80
CA PRO A 72 -20.02 -14.34 3.82
C PRO A 72 -20.50 -13.35 2.75
N PHE A 73 -19.74 -12.25 2.54
CA PHE A 73 -20.11 -11.23 1.56
C PHE A 73 -19.84 -11.63 0.10
N SER A 74 -19.22 -12.78 -0.15
CA SER A 74 -18.91 -13.22 -1.51
C SER A 74 -20.14 -13.65 -2.30
N PHE A 75 -21.24 -13.94 -1.63
CA PHE A 75 -22.51 -14.32 -2.24
C PHE A 75 -23.29 -13.13 -2.82
N PHE A 76 -22.97 -11.92 -2.36
CA PHE A 76 -23.62 -10.72 -2.87
C PHE A 76 -22.86 -10.16 -4.07
N ASN A 77 -23.44 -10.27 -5.25
CA ASN A 77 -22.83 -9.82 -6.52
C ASN A 77 -22.98 -8.30 -6.78
N ASN A 78 -23.12 -7.50 -5.72
CA ASN A 78 -23.33 -6.06 -5.78
C ASN A 78 -22.02 -5.29 -5.69
N LYS A 79 -21.76 -4.37 -6.65
CA LYS A 79 -20.55 -3.53 -6.68
C LYS A 79 -20.36 -2.70 -5.41
N LYS A 80 -21.46 -2.22 -4.79
CA LYS A 80 -21.43 -1.46 -3.53
C LYS A 80 -20.99 -2.35 -2.36
N ILE A 81 -21.53 -3.56 -2.23
CA ILE A 81 -21.16 -4.51 -1.16
C ILE A 81 -19.69 -4.94 -1.32
N ASN A 82 -19.26 -5.15 -2.54
CA ASN A 82 -17.84 -5.43 -2.83
C ASN A 82 -16.92 -4.26 -2.45
N SER A 83 -17.39 -3.01 -2.57
CA SER A 83 -16.68 -1.82 -2.09
C SER A 83 -16.59 -1.80 -0.57
N ILE A 84 -17.72 -2.02 0.15
CA ILE A 84 -17.78 -2.11 1.62
C ILE A 84 -16.83 -3.19 2.14
N ARG A 85 -16.78 -4.35 1.48
CA ARG A 85 -15.86 -5.45 1.80
C ARG A 85 -14.38 -5.04 1.75
N ARG A 86 -14.03 -4.09 0.88
CA ARG A 86 -12.68 -3.60 0.63
C ARG A 86 -12.27 -2.39 1.47
N GLY A 87 -13.13 -1.89 2.36
CA GLY A 87 -12.90 -0.66 3.11
C GLY A 87 -13.37 0.61 2.41
N GLY A 88 -13.88 0.50 1.19
CA GLY A 88 -14.51 1.58 0.45
C GLY A 88 -15.95 1.80 0.94
N ILE A 89 -16.10 2.39 2.14
CA ILE A 89 -17.42 2.70 2.69
C ILE A 89 -17.93 3.97 2.03
N PRO A 90 -19.13 3.94 1.36
CA PRO A 90 -19.72 5.12 0.73
C PRO A 90 -19.94 6.25 1.76
N LYS A 91 -20.05 7.50 1.29
CA LYS A 91 -20.49 8.60 2.14
C LYS A 91 -21.88 8.31 2.72
N ARG A 92 -22.19 8.84 3.90
CA ARG A 92 -23.44 8.58 4.63
C ARG A 92 -24.69 8.91 3.80
N GLU A 93 -24.61 9.95 3.00
CA GLU A 93 -25.68 10.45 2.11
C GLU A 93 -26.03 9.43 1.01
N ASP A 94 -25.05 8.67 0.55
CA ASP A 94 -25.19 7.68 -0.53
C ASP A 94 -25.54 6.27 -0.02
N GLN A 95 -25.73 6.07 1.31
CA GLN A 95 -25.98 4.77 1.91
C GLN A 95 -27.47 4.45 1.99
N SER A 96 -27.91 3.39 1.33
CA SER A 96 -29.22 2.77 1.58
C SER A 96 -29.31 2.16 2.98
N LEU A 97 -30.52 1.87 3.47
CA LEU A 97 -30.73 1.15 4.74
C LEU A 97 -30.00 -0.20 4.74
N PHE A 98 -30.02 -0.89 3.61
CA PHE A 98 -29.30 -2.15 3.43
C PHE A 98 -27.77 -1.98 3.53
N ASP A 99 -27.22 -0.93 2.91
CA ASP A 99 -25.77 -0.62 3.04
C ASP A 99 -25.40 -0.36 4.51
N ARG A 100 -26.23 0.38 5.23
CA ARG A 100 -26.03 0.66 6.68
C ARG A 100 -26.04 -0.61 7.51
N PHE A 101 -26.96 -1.53 7.23
CA PHE A 101 -27.05 -2.83 7.88
C PHE A 101 -25.82 -3.69 7.59
N MET A 102 -25.38 -3.74 6.33
CA MET A 102 -24.19 -4.51 5.95
C MET A 102 -22.90 -3.93 6.56
N ILE A 103 -22.79 -2.60 6.66
CA ILE A 103 -21.68 -1.92 7.34
C ILE A 103 -21.68 -2.27 8.84
N TYR A 104 -22.88 -2.28 9.46
CA TYR A 104 -23.04 -2.64 10.87
C TYR A 104 -22.61 -4.09 11.13
N ILE A 105 -23.07 -5.05 10.34
CA ILE A 105 -22.67 -6.46 10.44
C ILE A 105 -21.15 -6.58 10.31
N ARG A 106 -20.57 -5.93 9.29
CA ARG A 106 -19.13 -5.96 9.07
C ARG A 106 -18.33 -5.43 10.26
N GLY A 107 -18.77 -4.32 10.84
CA GLY A 107 -18.04 -3.67 11.93
C GLY A 107 -18.23 -4.35 13.27
N ASN A 108 -19.41 -4.92 13.52
CA ASN A 108 -19.81 -5.33 14.87
C ASN A 108 -19.94 -6.85 15.04
N MET A 109 -20.16 -7.60 13.97
CA MET A 109 -20.32 -9.06 14.05
C MET A 109 -19.13 -9.82 13.45
N LEU A 110 -18.46 -9.25 12.44
CA LEU A 110 -17.32 -9.87 11.76
C LEU A 110 -16.01 -9.23 12.22
N ILE A 111 -15.63 -9.45 13.47
CA ILE A 111 -14.43 -8.89 14.10
C ILE A 111 -13.29 -9.92 14.06
N PRO A 112 -12.10 -9.56 13.52
CA PRO A 112 -11.67 -8.23 13.07
C PRO A 112 -12.08 -7.87 11.64
N ASP A 113 -12.43 -8.84 10.83
CA ASP A 113 -12.85 -8.66 9.44
C ASP A 113 -13.61 -9.88 8.92
N SER A 114 -14.10 -9.83 7.68
CA SER A 114 -14.93 -10.88 7.08
C SER A 114 -14.21 -12.23 6.84
N ARG A 115 -12.91 -12.35 7.15
CA ARG A 115 -12.13 -13.61 7.04
C ARG A 115 -12.06 -14.37 8.36
N ILE A 116 -12.79 -13.93 9.37
CA ILE A 116 -12.84 -14.56 10.69
C ILE A 116 -13.14 -16.08 10.61
N PHE A 117 -13.95 -16.51 9.66
CA PHE A 117 -14.28 -17.92 9.48
C PHE A 117 -13.12 -18.78 8.96
N TRP A 118 -12.05 -18.16 8.47
CA TRP A 118 -10.85 -18.88 8.02
C TRP A 118 -9.90 -19.23 9.16
N ILE A 119 -10.05 -18.61 10.33
CA ILE A 119 -9.14 -18.78 11.48
C ILE A 119 -9.14 -20.24 11.95
N LYS A 120 -10.28 -20.76 12.42
CA LYS A 120 -10.36 -22.10 12.99
C LYS A 120 -9.91 -23.23 12.03
N PRO A 121 -10.38 -23.28 10.76
CA PRO A 121 -9.91 -24.26 9.79
C PRO A 121 -8.41 -24.18 9.53
N SER A 122 -7.86 -22.95 9.41
CA SER A 122 -6.44 -22.72 9.21
C SER A 122 -5.61 -23.21 10.40
N VAL A 123 -5.99 -22.86 11.62
CA VAL A 123 -5.30 -23.30 12.84
C VAL A 123 -5.28 -24.84 12.94
N LYS A 124 -6.43 -25.49 12.71
CA LYS A 124 -6.53 -26.95 12.73
C LYS A 124 -5.58 -27.61 11.73
N PHE A 125 -5.55 -27.11 10.50
CA PHE A 125 -4.69 -27.65 9.45
C PHE A 125 -3.21 -27.35 9.73
N LEU A 126 -2.88 -26.08 10.04
CA LEU A 126 -1.51 -25.63 10.19
C LEU A 126 -0.84 -26.18 11.45
N SER A 127 -1.57 -26.42 12.54
CA SER A 127 -0.99 -27.03 13.74
C SER A 127 -0.38 -28.42 13.43
N LYS A 128 -1.05 -29.24 12.63
CA LYS A 128 -0.53 -30.52 12.19
C LYS A 128 0.62 -30.36 11.21
N TYR A 129 0.43 -29.50 10.19
CA TYR A 129 1.41 -29.28 9.13
C TYR A 129 2.75 -28.73 9.65
N ILE A 130 2.72 -27.79 10.60
CA ILE A 130 3.91 -27.19 11.24
C ILE A 130 4.74 -28.28 11.93
N LEU A 131 4.11 -29.14 12.70
CA LEU A 131 4.78 -30.26 13.39
C LEU A 131 5.35 -31.28 12.41
N GLU A 132 4.59 -31.71 11.41
CA GLU A 132 5.02 -32.68 10.41
C GLU A 132 6.20 -32.18 9.55
N LYS A 133 6.25 -30.90 9.26
CA LYS A 133 7.30 -30.30 8.43
C LYS A 133 8.48 -29.74 9.23
N GLY A 134 8.41 -29.73 10.56
CA GLY A 134 9.43 -29.13 11.42
C GLY A 134 9.62 -27.65 11.08
N ILE A 135 8.55 -26.88 11.16
CA ILE A 135 8.54 -25.43 10.93
C ILE A 135 8.57 -24.76 12.30
N ASP A 136 9.56 -23.92 12.53
CA ASP A 136 9.77 -23.19 13.77
C ASP A 136 9.45 -21.68 13.66
N ILE A 137 9.21 -21.18 12.43
CA ILE A 137 8.99 -19.77 12.17
C ILE A 137 7.67 -19.57 11.42
N ILE A 138 6.80 -18.71 11.95
CA ILE A 138 5.62 -18.26 11.23
C ILE A 138 5.62 -16.73 11.07
N ILE A 139 5.07 -16.28 9.95
CA ILE A 139 4.87 -14.86 9.65
C ILE A 139 3.43 -14.66 9.23
N THR A 140 2.67 -13.86 9.96
CA THR A 140 1.33 -13.46 9.56
C THR A 140 1.33 -12.05 9.02
N THR A 141 0.59 -11.75 7.95
CA THR A 141 0.56 -10.41 7.35
C THR A 141 -0.85 -9.86 7.21
N GLY A 142 -1.12 -8.73 7.82
CA GLY A 142 -2.39 -8.00 7.78
C GLY A 142 -2.28 -6.61 7.13
N PRO A 143 -3.39 -6.06 6.63
CA PRO A 143 -4.75 -6.62 6.57
C PRO A 143 -4.90 -7.73 5.51
N PRO A 144 -5.86 -8.66 5.67
CA PRO A 144 -6.85 -8.78 6.75
C PRO A 144 -6.22 -9.16 8.09
N HIS A 145 -6.71 -8.57 9.19
CA HIS A 145 -6.12 -8.80 10.52
C HIS A 145 -6.54 -10.13 11.15
N SER A 146 -7.57 -10.79 10.61
CA SER A 146 -7.90 -12.20 10.96
C SER A 146 -6.71 -13.13 10.84
N LEU A 147 -5.74 -12.84 9.97
CA LEU A 147 -4.55 -13.66 9.78
C LEU A 147 -3.64 -13.64 11.02
N HIS A 148 -3.60 -12.50 11.72
CA HIS A 148 -2.86 -12.40 12.96
C HIS A 148 -3.48 -13.26 14.07
N LEU A 149 -4.83 -13.46 14.06
CA LEU A 149 -5.48 -14.37 14.99
C LEU A 149 -5.17 -15.83 14.69
N ILE A 150 -4.87 -16.21 13.44
CA ILE A 150 -4.31 -17.53 13.14
C ILE A 150 -2.95 -17.68 13.81
N GLY A 151 -2.09 -16.66 13.72
CA GLY A 151 -0.78 -16.64 14.38
C GLY A 151 -0.89 -16.73 15.91
N LEU A 152 -1.81 -15.97 16.50
CA LEU A 152 -2.08 -15.96 17.94
C LEU A 152 -2.49 -17.36 18.44
N ASP A 153 -3.45 -18.00 17.76
CA ASP A 153 -3.91 -19.34 18.12
C ASP A 153 -2.85 -20.43 17.89
N LEU A 154 -1.99 -20.29 16.88
CA LEU A 154 -0.87 -21.21 16.63
C LEU A 154 0.21 -21.04 17.70
N LYS A 155 0.60 -19.80 18.04
CA LYS A 155 1.60 -19.49 19.07
C LYS A 155 1.18 -20.01 20.44
N SER A 156 -0.12 -19.96 20.77
CA SER A 156 -0.63 -20.48 22.04
C SER A 156 -0.57 -22.01 22.16
N LYS A 157 -0.40 -22.75 21.05
CA LYS A 157 -0.45 -24.22 21.00
C LYS A 157 0.88 -24.86 20.65
N LEU A 158 1.80 -24.11 20.04
CA LEU A 158 3.04 -24.62 19.48
C LEU A 158 4.23 -23.75 19.91
N ASP A 159 5.35 -24.39 20.11
CA ASP A 159 6.63 -23.69 20.32
C ASP A 159 7.18 -23.22 18.98
N ILE A 160 6.81 -22.02 18.59
CA ILE A 160 7.17 -21.39 17.30
C ILE A 160 7.51 -19.93 17.51
N THR A 161 8.40 -19.41 16.69
CA THR A 161 8.71 -17.98 16.63
C THR A 161 7.74 -17.28 15.68
N TRP A 162 6.99 -16.30 16.17
CA TRP A 162 5.95 -15.62 15.41
C TRP A 162 6.25 -14.15 15.14
N PHE A 163 6.27 -13.79 13.85
CA PHE A 163 6.38 -12.43 13.35
C PHE A 163 5.01 -11.93 12.87
N ALA A 164 4.52 -10.83 13.46
CA ALA A 164 3.28 -10.19 13.05
C ALA A 164 3.57 -8.98 12.14
N ASP A 165 3.34 -9.10 10.81
CA ASP A 165 3.59 -8.04 9.82
C ASP A 165 2.34 -7.19 9.61
N PHE A 166 2.32 -6.02 10.25
CA PHE A 166 1.30 -5.00 10.09
C PHE A 166 1.66 -4.06 8.94
N ARG A 167 1.14 -4.34 7.75
CA ARG A 167 1.34 -3.47 6.58
C ARG A 167 0.60 -2.15 6.72
N ASP A 168 -0.54 -2.19 7.39
CA ASP A 168 -1.38 -1.05 7.75
C ASP A 168 -1.77 -1.14 9.23
N PRO A 169 -2.08 -0.03 9.91
CA PRO A 169 -2.56 -0.07 11.29
C PRO A 169 -3.89 -0.81 11.38
N TRP A 170 -4.15 -1.44 12.52
CA TRP A 170 -5.43 -2.14 12.73
C TRP A 170 -6.54 -1.17 13.15
N THR A 171 -6.43 -0.61 14.36
CA THR A 171 -7.48 0.25 14.91
C THR A 171 -7.40 1.71 14.43
N ARG A 172 -6.26 2.15 13.91
CA ARG A 172 -6.00 3.50 13.36
C ARG A 172 -6.19 3.59 11.84
N ILE A 173 -6.73 2.56 11.20
CA ILE A 173 -6.96 2.61 9.76
C ILE A 173 -8.17 3.50 9.42
N ASN A 174 -8.04 4.33 8.39
CA ASN A 174 -9.00 5.37 8.00
C ASN A 174 -10.48 4.90 7.91
N TYR A 175 -10.72 3.67 7.42
CA TYR A 175 -12.09 3.18 7.30
C TYR A 175 -12.69 2.67 8.63
N HIS A 176 -11.90 2.51 9.70
CA HIS A 176 -12.38 2.00 10.99
C HIS A 176 -13.44 2.90 11.61
N ASN A 177 -13.22 4.22 11.53
CA ASN A 177 -14.18 5.23 12.00
C ASN A 177 -15.51 5.22 11.21
N LYS A 178 -15.47 4.71 9.96
CA LYS A 178 -16.65 4.60 9.08
C LYS A 178 -17.50 3.34 9.34
N LEU A 179 -17.00 2.39 10.15
CA LEU A 179 -17.69 1.11 10.44
C LEU A 179 -18.83 1.23 11.46
N LYS A 180 -19.02 2.40 12.10
CA LYS A 180 -20.06 2.62 13.14
C LYS A 180 -20.02 1.55 14.24
N LEU A 181 -18.85 1.36 14.81
CA LEU A 181 -18.64 0.39 15.85
C LEU A 181 -19.43 0.75 17.12
N THR A 182 -20.04 -0.24 17.74
CA THR A 182 -20.48 -0.14 19.14
C THR A 182 -19.27 -0.06 20.05
N SER A 183 -19.44 0.45 21.27
CA SER A 183 -18.36 0.49 22.27
C SER A 183 -17.79 -0.91 22.55
N TYR A 184 -18.65 -1.94 22.59
CA TYR A 184 -18.21 -3.32 22.73
C TYR A 184 -17.31 -3.77 21.57
N SER A 185 -17.71 -3.50 20.34
CA SER A 185 -16.93 -3.89 19.14
C SER A 185 -15.62 -3.13 19.05
N ALA A 186 -15.63 -1.83 19.37
CA ALA A 186 -14.42 -1.01 19.41
C ALA A 186 -13.41 -1.55 20.44
N ASN A 187 -13.88 -1.84 21.66
CA ASN A 187 -13.05 -2.43 22.72
C ASN A 187 -12.55 -3.82 22.33
N ARG A 188 -13.36 -4.62 21.63
CA ARG A 188 -12.96 -5.93 21.12
C ARG A 188 -11.82 -5.82 20.09
N HIS A 189 -11.88 -4.86 19.17
CA HIS A 189 -10.78 -4.60 18.22
C HIS A 189 -9.50 -4.20 18.95
N LEU A 190 -9.59 -3.26 19.92
CA LEU A 190 -8.45 -2.81 20.73
C LEU A 190 -7.81 -3.98 21.48
N LYS A 191 -8.63 -4.83 22.11
CA LYS A 191 -8.15 -6.00 22.82
C LYS A 191 -7.42 -6.97 21.88
N LEU A 192 -8.01 -7.31 20.74
CA LEU A 192 -7.40 -8.22 19.77
C LEU A 192 -6.09 -7.67 19.19
N GLU A 193 -6.03 -6.36 18.89
CA GLU A 193 -4.78 -5.72 18.48
C GLU A 193 -3.71 -5.85 19.57
N SER A 194 -4.08 -5.57 20.83
CA SER A 194 -3.18 -5.69 21.99
C SER A 194 -2.71 -7.14 22.20
N ASP A 195 -3.63 -8.12 22.14
CA ASP A 195 -3.29 -9.52 22.30
C ASP A 195 -2.27 -9.98 21.24
N VAL A 196 -2.45 -9.58 19.97
CA VAL A 196 -1.52 -9.87 18.88
C VAL A 196 -0.17 -9.20 19.09
N LEU A 197 -0.16 -7.91 19.46
CA LEU A 197 1.07 -7.15 19.69
C LEU A 197 1.92 -7.76 20.82
N ASN A 198 1.28 -8.22 21.90
CA ASN A 198 1.97 -8.70 23.09
C ASN A 198 2.31 -10.20 23.05
N SER A 199 1.66 -10.98 22.16
CA SER A 199 1.91 -12.44 22.06
C SER A 199 2.86 -12.81 20.92
N SER A 200 3.11 -11.90 19.96
CA SER A 200 4.10 -12.13 18.92
C SER A 200 5.52 -11.94 19.46
N ASP A 201 6.48 -12.68 18.93
CA ASP A 201 7.90 -12.52 19.30
C ASP A 201 8.49 -11.24 18.68
N ARG A 202 7.94 -10.84 17.53
CA ARG A 202 8.31 -9.57 16.87
C ARG A 202 7.18 -9.02 16.03
N VAL A 203 6.99 -7.71 16.13
CA VAL A 203 6.07 -6.94 15.28
C VAL A 203 6.88 -6.29 14.14
N ILE A 204 6.40 -6.43 12.91
CA ILE A 204 6.94 -5.74 11.73
C ILE A 204 5.94 -4.67 11.29
N VAL A 205 6.42 -3.49 10.96
CA VAL A 205 5.62 -2.36 10.48
C VAL A 205 6.22 -1.74 9.24
N THR A 206 5.43 -0.97 8.50
CA THR A 206 5.83 -0.38 7.21
C THR A 206 6.17 1.10 7.24
N SER A 207 5.86 1.81 8.34
CA SER A 207 6.14 3.25 8.52
C SER A 207 6.72 3.56 9.89
N ASN A 208 7.50 4.65 10.00
CA ASN A 208 8.05 5.09 11.30
C ASN A 208 6.94 5.53 12.25
N ARG A 209 5.87 6.13 11.72
CA ARG A 209 4.75 6.54 12.56
C ARG A 209 4.07 5.33 13.20
N LEU A 210 3.85 4.25 12.45
CA LEU A 210 3.31 3.01 13.01
C LEU A 210 4.31 2.33 13.96
N LEU A 211 5.61 2.41 13.68
CA LEU A 211 6.68 1.95 14.58
C LEU A 211 6.58 2.65 15.94
N ASN A 212 6.49 3.97 15.94
CA ASN A 212 6.41 4.76 17.17
C ASN A 212 5.09 4.55 17.93
N GLU A 213 3.98 4.40 17.20
CA GLU A 213 2.67 4.07 17.78
C GLU A 213 2.69 2.72 18.51
N TYR A 214 3.21 1.68 17.84
CA TYR A 214 3.19 0.34 18.42
C TYR A 214 4.22 0.15 19.54
N ARG A 215 5.35 0.82 19.49
CA ARG A 215 6.31 0.85 20.62
C ARG A 215 5.72 1.42 21.91
N LYS A 216 4.69 2.27 21.82
CA LYS A 216 3.97 2.76 23.00
C LYS A 216 2.91 1.78 23.52
N LYS A 217 2.50 0.80 22.69
CA LYS A 217 1.43 -0.15 23.00
C LYS A 217 1.92 -1.50 23.48
N THR A 218 3.18 -1.86 23.24
CA THR A 218 3.73 -3.18 23.58
C THR A 218 5.21 -3.10 23.92
N ASN A 219 5.66 -4.03 24.77
CA ASN A 219 7.08 -4.30 25.03
C ASN A 219 7.71 -5.25 24.01
N THR A 220 6.90 -5.90 23.16
CA THR A 220 7.40 -6.74 22.06
C THR A 220 8.27 -5.90 21.13
N PRO A 221 9.42 -6.40 20.67
CA PRO A 221 10.28 -5.69 19.73
C PRO A 221 9.54 -5.33 18.44
N VAL A 222 9.48 -4.03 18.09
CA VAL A 222 8.88 -3.54 16.84
C VAL A 222 9.96 -3.14 15.85
N SER A 223 9.88 -3.64 14.63
CA SER A 223 10.87 -3.41 13.56
C SER A 223 10.26 -2.83 12.30
N LEU A 224 10.96 -1.87 11.70
CA LEU A 224 10.56 -1.24 10.45
C LEU A 224 11.11 -2.03 9.25
N ILE A 225 10.20 -2.58 8.42
CA ILE A 225 10.46 -3.11 7.10
C ILE A 225 9.45 -2.48 6.14
N THR A 226 9.83 -1.42 5.47
CA THR A 226 8.95 -0.67 4.55
C THR A 226 8.53 -1.52 3.33
N ASN A 227 7.60 -1.03 2.53
CA ASN A 227 7.48 -1.47 1.15
C ASN A 227 8.72 -1.00 0.37
N GLY A 228 8.88 -1.46 -0.85
CA GLY A 228 10.06 -1.13 -1.64
C GLY A 228 9.86 -1.38 -3.13
N PHE A 229 10.95 -1.28 -3.87
CA PHE A 229 11.00 -1.47 -5.31
C PHE A 229 12.02 -2.55 -5.71
N ASP A 230 11.93 -3.01 -6.96
CA ASP A 230 13.01 -3.70 -7.66
C ASP A 230 13.55 -2.74 -8.72
N TYR A 231 14.87 -2.73 -8.95
CA TYR A 231 15.45 -1.81 -9.94
C TYR A 231 14.79 -1.95 -11.32
N ILE A 232 14.47 -0.81 -11.91
CA ILE A 232 13.97 -0.74 -13.28
C ILE A 232 15.19 -0.80 -14.21
N LYS A 233 15.24 -1.85 -15.03
CA LYS A 233 16.33 -2.06 -16.01
C LYS A 233 15.98 -1.50 -17.42
N LYS A 234 14.94 -0.68 -17.52
CA LYS A 234 14.43 -0.17 -18.80
C LYS A 234 14.64 1.33 -18.88
N GLU A 235 15.23 1.78 -19.99
CA GLU A 235 15.25 3.19 -20.36
C GLU A 235 14.11 3.47 -21.33
N MET A 236 13.54 4.66 -21.25
CA MET A 236 12.45 5.11 -22.12
C MET A 236 12.72 6.58 -22.51
N PRO A 237 12.42 6.97 -23.76
CA PRO A 237 12.45 8.36 -24.14
C PRO A 237 11.43 9.15 -23.32
N LEU A 238 11.78 10.37 -22.97
CA LEU A 238 10.88 11.26 -22.26
C LEU A 238 9.74 11.75 -23.16
N ASP A 239 8.61 12.06 -22.56
CA ASP A 239 7.53 12.73 -23.26
C ASP A 239 8.01 14.06 -23.84
N ASN A 240 7.63 14.35 -25.09
CA ASN A 240 7.97 15.62 -25.76
C ASN A 240 7.22 16.81 -25.18
N LYS A 241 6.13 16.57 -24.46
CA LYS A 241 5.32 17.55 -23.73
C LYS A 241 5.77 17.63 -22.27
N PHE A 242 5.48 18.74 -21.61
CA PHE A 242 5.67 18.90 -20.19
C PHE A 242 4.64 18.07 -19.43
N SER A 243 4.90 16.76 -19.30
CA SER A 243 3.95 15.81 -18.73
C SER A 243 4.06 15.73 -17.20
N ILE A 244 2.92 15.84 -16.52
CA ILE A 244 2.75 15.61 -15.09
C ILE A 244 1.87 14.37 -14.94
N THR A 245 2.40 13.28 -14.39
CA THR A 245 1.71 11.99 -14.37
C THR A 245 1.40 11.53 -12.96
N HIS A 246 0.12 11.21 -12.70
CA HIS A 246 -0.33 10.54 -11.48
C HIS A 246 -0.79 9.12 -11.79
N ILE A 247 -0.26 8.12 -11.06
CA ILE A 247 -0.66 6.72 -11.19
C ILE A 247 -1.40 6.25 -9.93
N GLY A 248 -2.59 5.71 -10.13
CA GLY A 248 -3.47 5.18 -9.09
C GLY A 248 -4.75 6.00 -8.92
N SER A 249 -5.60 5.59 -7.99
CA SER A 249 -6.86 6.28 -7.73
C SER A 249 -6.63 7.62 -7.05
N LEU A 250 -7.28 8.66 -7.58
CA LEU A 250 -7.33 10.00 -7.02
C LEU A 250 -8.73 10.26 -6.48
N LEU A 251 -8.89 10.09 -5.16
CA LEU A 251 -10.14 10.18 -4.43
C LEU A 251 -10.41 11.64 -4.01
N PRO A 252 -11.65 12.02 -3.63
CA PRO A 252 -11.99 13.40 -3.28
C PRO A 252 -11.09 14.03 -2.20
N GLU A 253 -10.65 13.22 -1.23
CA GLU A 253 -9.79 13.65 -0.13
C GLU A 253 -8.34 13.97 -0.56
N ARG A 254 -8.02 13.69 -1.83
CA ARG A 254 -6.69 13.90 -2.44
C ARG A 254 -6.78 14.91 -3.58
N ASN A 255 -7.48 16.01 -3.35
CA ASN A 255 -7.67 17.05 -4.35
C ASN A 255 -6.70 18.22 -4.13
N PRO A 256 -5.62 18.35 -4.92
CA PRO A 256 -4.63 19.40 -4.75
C PRO A 256 -5.07 20.70 -5.45
N GLN A 257 -6.06 21.38 -4.93
CA GLN A 257 -6.61 22.62 -5.55
C GLN A 257 -5.53 23.68 -5.83
N ILE A 258 -4.52 23.77 -4.94
CA ILE A 258 -3.38 24.69 -5.14
C ILE A 258 -2.58 24.39 -6.41
N LEU A 259 -2.49 23.10 -6.79
CA LEU A 259 -1.82 22.70 -8.04
C LEU A 259 -2.62 23.14 -9.26
N TRP A 260 -3.93 22.93 -9.25
CA TRP A 260 -4.78 23.33 -10.39
C TRP A 260 -4.76 24.85 -10.57
N LYS A 261 -4.82 25.63 -9.50
CA LYS A 261 -4.69 27.09 -9.52
C LYS A 261 -3.34 27.52 -10.07
N ALA A 262 -2.24 26.93 -9.61
CA ALA A 262 -0.89 27.26 -10.08
C ALA A 262 -0.72 26.97 -11.59
N LEU A 263 -1.16 25.80 -12.06
CA LEU A 263 -1.10 25.45 -13.47
C LEU A 263 -1.92 26.40 -14.35
N ARG A 264 -3.13 26.78 -13.88
CA ARG A 264 -3.97 27.79 -14.57
C ARG A 264 -3.23 29.14 -14.67
N GLU A 265 -2.68 29.61 -13.56
CA GLU A 265 -2.00 30.93 -13.53
C GLU A 265 -0.84 30.98 -14.53
N ILE A 266 0.00 29.94 -14.56
CA ILE A 266 1.10 29.86 -15.51
C ILE A 266 0.58 29.78 -16.96
N ALA A 267 -0.47 29.00 -17.20
CA ALA A 267 -1.08 28.86 -18.52
C ALA A 267 -1.68 30.18 -19.05
N LEU A 268 -2.18 31.03 -18.16
CA LEU A 268 -2.68 32.35 -18.52
C LEU A 268 -1.55 33.35 -18.84
N LYS A 269 -0.43 33.21 -18.15
CA LYS A 269 0.73 34.10 -18.34
C LYS A 269 1.63 33.70 -19.54
N ARG A 270 1.59 32.41 -19.94
CA ARG A 270 2.53 31.83 -20.91
C ARG A 270 1.81 30.88 -21.87
N ASN A 271 1.48 31.31 -23.06
CA ASN A 271 0.80 30.48 -24.08
C ASN A 271 1.57 29.18 -24.37
N ASN A 272 2.89 29.25 -24.52
CA ASN A 272 3.71 28.04 -24.76
C ASN A 272 3.60 27.01 -23.64
N PHE A 273 3.41 27.42 -22.38
CA PHE A 273 3.20 26.49 -21.27
C PHE A 273 1.89 25.73 -21.43
N LYS A 274 0.81 26.42 -21.80
CA LYS A 274 -0.49 25.81 -22.03
C LYS A 274 -0.42 24.76 -23.14
N ASP A 275 0.31 25.05 -24.21
CA ASP A 275 0.45 24.12 -25.33
C ASP A 275 1.34 22.92 -24.99
N ASP A 276 2.35 23.10 -24.15
CA ASP A 276 3.27 22.05 -23.72
C ASP A 276 2.71 21.15 -22.60
N LEU A 277 1.83 21.68 -21.74
CA LEU A 277 1.33 20.99 -20.56
C LEU A 277 0.45 19.79 -20.92
N VAL A 278 0.74 18.63 -20.33
CA VAL A 278 -0.11 17.44 -20.34
C VAL A 278 -0.17 16.83 -18.93
N ILE A 279 -1.37 16.65 -18.40
CA ILE A 279 -1.62 16.01 -17.12
C ILE A 279 -2.17 14.60 -17.37
N ASN A 280 -1.41 13.58 -17.03
CA ASN A 280 -1.82 12.19 -17.21
C ASN A 280 -2.36 11.60 -15.91
N PHE A 281 -3.62 11.17 -15.91
CA PHE A 281 -4.18 10.38 -14.83
C PHE A 281 -4.33 8.92 -15.26
N ILE A 282 -3.62 8.03 -14.60
CA ILE A 282 -3.68 6.60 -14.84
C ILE A 282 -4.38 5.94 -13.66
N GLY A 283 -5.67 5.67 -13.82
CA GLY A 283 -6.55 5.13 -12.80
C GLY A 283 -7.81 5.97 -12.57
N LYS A 284 -8.57 5.63 -11.54
CA LYS A 284 -9.87 6.28 -11.27
C LYS A 284 -9.66 7.67 -10.67
N VAL A 285 -10.25 8.70 -11.28
CA VAL A 285 -10.31 10.07 -10.75
C VAL A 285 -11.74 10.39 -10.33
N SER A 286 -11.92 10.98 -9.14
CA SER A 286 -13.22 11.40 -8.63
C SER A 286 -13.79 12.56 -9.43
N ILE A 287 -15.13 12.68 -9.43
CA ILE A 287 -15.84 13.72 -10.18
C ILE A 287 -15.46 15.12 -9.69
N ASN A 288 -15.37 15.34 -8.39
CA ASN A 288 -14.99 16.63 -7.79
C ASN A 288 -13.64 17.15 -8.31
N ILE A 289 -12.67 16.26 -8.52
CA ILE A 289 -11.37 16.66 -9.06
C ILE A 289 -11.48 17.03 -10.54
N LYS A 290 -12.31 16.32 -11.30
CA LYS A 290 -12.58 16.65 -12.70
C LYS A 290 -13.28 18.01 -12.83
N ASP A 291 -14.21 18.29 -11.91
CA ASP A 291 -14.91 19.58 -11.86
C ASP A 291 -13.95 20.72 -11.53
N ASP A 292 -13.03 20.54 -10.57
CA ASP A 292 -12.00 21.54 -10.23
C ASP A 292 -11.01 21.76 -11.38
N ILE A 293 -10.63 20.72 -12.10
CA ILE A 293 -9.79 20.84 -13.31
C ILE A 293 -10.50 21.66 -14.37
N LYS A 294 -11.78 21.40 -14.62
CA LYS A 294 -12.62 22.18 -15.55
C LYS A 294 -12.79 23.63 -15.10
N TYR A 295 -13.04 23.85 -13.80
CA TYR A 295 -13.13 25.18 -13.21
C TYR A 295 -11.83 26.00 -13.43
N ASN A 296 -10.70 25.33 -13.45
CA ASN A 296 -9.40 25.94 -13.73
C ASN A 296 -9.03 25.98 -15.23
N HIS A 297 -9.93 25.65 -16.14
CA HIS A 297 -9.73 25.65 -17.60
C HIS A 297 -8.55 24.78 -18.08
N LEU A 298 -8.33 23.64 -17.40
CA LEU A 298 -7.25 22.69 -17.70
C LEU A 298 -7.76 21.41 -18.38
N GLU A 299 -9.06 21.31 -18.71
CA GLU A 299 -9.68 20.10 -19.26
C GLU A 299 -9.05 19.63 -20.57
N ASN A 300 -8.57 20.56 -21.40
CA ASN A 300 -7.89 20.24 -22.67
C ASN A 300 -6.45 19.78 -22.48
N ASN A 301 -5.89 19.95 -21.27
CA ASN A 301 -4.53 19.52 -20.93
C ASN A 301 -4.50 18.17 -20.21
N VAL A 302 -5.67 17.53 -19.97
CA VAL A 302 -5.76 16.30 -19.20
C VAL A 302 -6.07 15.10 -20.07
N VAL A 303 -5.31 14.03 -19.83
CA VAL A 303 -5.55 12.71 -20.43
C VAL A 303 -5.91 11.74 -19.31
N TYR A 304 -7.11 11.15 -19.41
CA TYR A 304 -7.59 10.12 -18.48
C TYR A 304 -7.37 8.74 -19.08
N HIS A 305 -6.51 7.96 -18.44
CA HIS A 305 -6.31 6.56 -18.78
C HIS A 305 -7.11 5.67 -17.81
N ASN A 306 -7.73 4.62 -18.34
CA ASN A 306 -8.35 3.60 -17.53
C ASN A 306 -7.29 2.84 -16.69
N TYR A 307 -7.75 1.89 -15.88
CA TYR A 307 -6.85 0.97 -15.18
C TYR A 307 -5.93 0.25 -16.19
N ILE A 308 -4.62 0.32 -15.93
CA ILE A 308 -3.59 -0.41 -16.67
C ILE A 308 -2.96 -1.49 -15.78
N GLU A 309 -2.45 -2.55 -16.39
CA GLU A 309 -1.74 -3.60 -15.66
C GLU A 309 -0.41 -3.06 -15.09
N TYR A 310 0.07 -3.70 -14.02
CA TYR A 310 1.31 -3.28 -13.36
C TYR A 310 2.51 -3.19 -14.32
N LYS A 311 2.62 -4.14 -15.28
CA LYS A 311 3.69 -4.13 -16.29
C LYS A 311 3.72 -2.86 -17.14
N ASP A 312 2.57 -2.23 -17.36
CA ASP A 312 2.40 -1.05 -18.20
C ASP A 312 2.55 0.26 -17.39
N THR A 313 2.59 0.17 -16.05
CA THR A 313 2.83 1.36 -15.22
C THR A 313 4.27 1.86 -15.35
N ILE A 314 5.24 0.98 -15.44
CA ILE A 314 6.67 1.32 -15.49
C ILE A 314 7.01 2.19 -16.72
N PRO A 315 6.62 1.86 -17.96
CA PRO A 315 6.82 2.74 -19.11
C PRO A 315 6.25 4.15 -18.90
N ASN A 316 5.05 4.25 -18.30
CA ASN A 316 4.41 5.54 -18.04
C ASN A 316 5.13 6.35 -16.96
N LEU A 317 5.74 5.71 -15.96
CA LEU A 317 6.60 6.38 -15.00
C LEU A 317 7.86 6.95 -15.65
N LEU A 318 8.54 6.13 -16.45
CA LEU A 318 9.85 6.47 -17.02
C LEU A 318 9.79 7.59 -18.06
N LYS A 319 8.73 7.64 -18.89
CA LYS A 319 8.58 8.68 -19.92
C LYS A 319 8.13 10.02 -19.38
N SER A 320 7.50 10.06 -18.19
CA SER A 320 6.97 11.29 -17.61
C SER A 320 8.06 12.32 -17.29
N GLN A 321 7.75 13.59 -17.50
CA GLN A 321 8.64 14.69 -17.09
C GLN A 321 8.63 14.86 -15.58
N ILE A 322 7.44 14.80 -14.97
CA ILE A 322 7.23 14.94 -13.52
C ILE A 322 6.23 13.87 -13.05
N LEU A 323 6.46 13.29 -11.87
CA LEU A 323 5.54 12.40 -11.22
C LEU A 323 4.79 13.10 -10.08
N LEU A 324 3.46 12.97 -10.06
CA LEU A 324 2.59 13.60 -9.09
C LEU A 324 2.12 12.60 -8.04
N LEU A 325 2.37 12.89 -6.77
CA LEU A 325 1.92 12.09 -5.64
C LEU A 325 1.10 12.96 -4.68
N ILE A 326 -0.16 12.55 -4.42
CA ILE A 326 -1.05 13.27 -3.52
C ILE A 326 -1.44 12.36 -2.36
N GLU A 327 -1.26 12.85 -1.14
CA GLU A 327 -1.79 12.24 0.08
C GLU A 327 -3.12 12.90 0.45
N ALA A 328 -3.94 12.22 1.23
CA ALA A 328 -5.10 12.87 1.82
C ALA A 328 -4.66 13.78 2.98
N ASP A 329 -5.31 14.93 3.13
CA ASP A 329 -5.03 15.86 4.21
C ASP A 329 -5.78 15.44 5.49
N ASN A 330 -5.34 14.32 6.05
CA ASN A 330 -5.86 13.80 7.32
C ASN A 330 -4.78 13.02 8.08
N ASP A 331 -4.99 12.88 9.39
CA ASP A 331 -4.01 12.27 10.29
C ASP A 331 -3.78 10.77 9.98
N GLU A 332 -4.84 10.06 9.58
CA GLU A 332 -4.77 8.62 9.30
C GLU A 332 -3.90 8.30 8.07
N SER A 333 -3.83 9.20 7.09
CA SER A 333 -3.01 9.00 5.90
C SER A 333 -1.52 8.92 6.21
N SER A 334 -1.09 9.56 7.28
CA SER A 334 0.31 9.61 7.72
C SER A 334 0.86 8.27 8.26
N PHE A 335 -0.02 7.33 8.62
CA PHE A 335 0.39 6.00 9.07
C PHE A 335 0.74 5.05 7.91
N VAL A 336 0.30 5.35 6.69
CA VAL A 336 0.41 4.45 5.54
C VAL A 336 1.26 5.09 4.44
N ILE A 337 2.35 4.43 4.09
CA ILE A 337 3.18 4.85 2.95
C ILE A 337 2.62 4.20 1.68
N PRO A 338 2.08 4.99 0.73
CA PRO A 338 1.65 4.48 -0.57
C PRO A 338 2.79 3.77 -1.30
N ALA A 339 2.58 2.53 -1.72
CA ALA A 339 3.63 1.73 -2.37
C ALA A 339 4.24 2.40 -3.62
N LYS A 340 3.48 3.26 -4.30
CA LYS A 340 3.91 3.97 -5.51
C LYS A 340 5.12 4.90 -5.29
N ILE A 341 5.33 5.44 -4.07
CA ILE A 341 6.49 6.30 -3.80
C ILE A 341 7.81 5.59 -4.08
N PHE A 342 7.89 4.29 -3.76
CA PHE A 342 9.10 3.51 -3.98
C PHE A 342 9.40 3.29 -5.47
N GLU A 343 8.37 3.17 -6.30
CA GLU A 343 8.53 3.10 -7.75
C GLU A 343 8.88 4.47 -8.34
N TYR A 344 8.31 5.54 -7.79
CA TYR A 344 8.60 6.91 -8.21
C TYR A 344 10.07 7.27 -7.93
N ILE A 345 10.59 7.03 -6.72
CA ILE A 345 12.00 7.31 -6.41
C ILE A 345 12.98 6.47 -7.25
N ASN A 346 12.56 5.27 -7.68
CA ASN A 346 13.34 4.38 -8.53
C ASN A 346 13.31 4.79 -10.01
N SER A 347 12.35 5.60 -10.44
CA SER A 347 12.23 6.04 -11.83
C SER A 347 13.20 7.13 -12.23
N SER A 348 13.87 7.75 -11.27
CA SER A 348 14.72 8.94 -11.48
C SER A 348 13.99 10.11 -12.15
N ARG A 349 12.67 10.20 -11.96
CA ARG A 349 11.86 11.34 -12.39
C ARG A 349 11.58 12.27 -11.21
N PRO A 350 11.61 13.62 -11.44
CA PRO A 350 11.25 14.56 -10.40
C PRO A 350 9.86 14.28 -9.85
N ILE A 351 9.72 14.30 -8.51
CA ILE A 351 8.45 14.07 -7.83
C ILE A 351 7.94 15.40 -7.28
N ILE A 352 6.71 15.75 -7.61
CA ILE A 352 5.91 16.73 -6.88
C ILE A 352 4.97 15.96 -5.97
N ALA A 353 5.11 16.14 -4.68
CA ALA A 353 4.19 15.55 -3.70
C ALA A 353 3.47 16.63 -2.92
N ILE A 354 2.17 16.44 -2.68
CA ILE A 354 1.33 17.35 -1.88
C ILE A 354 0.62 16.53 -0.81
N GLY A 355 0.67 17.02 0.43
CA GLY A 355 0.06 16.30 1.55
C GLY A 355 0.17 17.03 2.89
N PRO A 356 -0.15 16.35 4.01
CA PRO A 356 -0.14 16.91 5.36
C PRO A 356 1.27 17.24 5.86
N LYS A 357 1.34 18.04 6.92
CA LYS A 357 2.59 18.50 7.53
C LYS A 357 3.48 17.33 8.00
N ASP A 358 2.88 16.35 8.66
CA ASP A 358 3.58 15.20 9.25
C ASP A 358 3.43 13.96 8.37
N SER A 359 4.19 13.92 7.27
CA SER A 359 4.14 12.84 6.28
C SER A 359 5.45 12.07 6.21
N GLU A 360 5.33 10.74 6.20
CA GLU A 360 6.44 9.82 5.89
C GLU A 360 6.97 10.02 4.45
N ILE A 361 6.10 10.41 3.52
CA ILE A 361 6.51 10.71 2.14
C ILE A 361 7.42 11.92 2.09
N LYS A 362 7.12 12.96 2.87
CA LYS A 362 8.01 14.13 3.03
C LYS A 362 9.40 13.70 3.46
N HIS A 363 9.48 12.81 4.47
CA HIS A 363 10.75 12.26 4.94
C HIS A 363 11.49 11.47 3.85
N ILE A 364 10.77 10.61 3.12
CA ILE A 364 11.36 9.79 2.04
C ILE A 364 11.90 10.70 0.93
N ILE A 365 11.12 11.66 0.44
CA ILE A 365 11.52 12.57 -0.63
C ILE A 365 12.75 13.38 -0.23
N ASN A 366 12.76 13.94 0.98
CA ASN A 366 13.90 14.72 1.48
C ASN A 366 15.17 13.87 1.61
N LYS A 367 15.04 12.66 2.20
CA LYS A 367 16.16 11.72 2.39
C LYS A 367 16.73 11.21 1.07
N THR A 368 15.87 11.02 0.08
CA THR A 368 16.26 10.50 -1.24
C THR A 368 16.56 11.60 -2.25
N LYS A 369 16.30 12.85 -1.92
CA LYS A 369 16.40 13.99 -2.85
C LYS A 369 15.67 13.74 -4.18
N SER A 370 14.53 13.04 -4.14
CA SER A 370 13.81 12.58 -5.33
C SER A 370 12.77 13.60 -5.86
N GLY A 371 12.62 14.75 -5.22
CA GLY A 371 11.66 15.77 -5.63
C GLY A 371 11.40 16.81 -4.55
N LYS A 372 10.22 17.40 -4.59
CA LYS A 372 9.74 18.39 -3.62
C LYS A 372 8.41 17.97 -3.02
N TYR A 373 8.25 18.25 -1.73
CA TYR A 373 7.02 18.03 -0.98
C TYR A 373 6.44 19.37 -0.55
N PHE A 374 5.13 19.55 -0.75
CA PHE A 374 4.40 20.77 -0.44
C PHE A 374 3.22 20.47 0.48
N LEU A 375 2.86 21.43 1.32
CA LEU A 375 1.62 21.41 2.08
C LEU A 375 0.46 21.96 1.24
N TYR A 376 -0.77 21.69 1.63
CA TYR A 376 -1.97 22.12 0.91
C TYR A 376 -2.20 23.65 0.92
N ASP A 377 -1.49 24.38 1.75
CA ASP A 377 -1.51 25.86 1.87
C ASP A 377 -0.29 26.54 1.24
N GLU A 378 0.66 25.80 0.66
CA GLU A 378 1.90 26.36 0.11
C GLU A 378 1.77 26.72 -1.40
N TYR A 379 0.74 27.48 -1.76
CA TYR A 379 0.44 27.85 -3.15
C TYR A 379 1.64 28.48 -3.89
N GLU A 380 2.22 29.54 -3.32
CA GLU A 380 3.33 30.28 -3.95
C GLU A 380 4.57 29.39 -4.22
N LYS A 381 4.83 28.45 -3.29
CA LYS A 381 5.94 27.51 -3.47
C LYS A 381 5.68 26.52 -4.59
N VAL A 382 4.42 26.04 -4.72
CA VAL A 382 4.01 25.14 -5.82
C VAL A 382 4.11 25.88 -7.15
N LEU A 383 3.58 27.12 -7.23
CA LEU A 383 3.61 27.96 -8.41
C LEU A 383 5.07 28.12 -8.91
N LYS A 384 5.93 28.65 -8.04
CA LYS A 384 7.34 28.85 -8.36
C LYS A 384 8.05 27.57 -8.78
N HIS A 385 7.80 26.45 -8.08
CA HIS A 385 8.44 25.19 -8.40
C HIS A 385 8.04 24.65 -9.78
N ILE A 386 6.79 24.85 -10.20
CA ILE A 386 6.33 24.46 -11.54
C ILE A 386 6.96 25.35 -12.59
N GLU A 387 7.04 26.67 -12.37
CA GLU A 387 7.72 27.61 -13.27
C GLU A 387 9.19 27.22 -13.47
N ASP A 388 9.93 27.01 -12.37
CA ASP A 388 11.33 26.60 -12.40
C ASP A 388 11.50 25.25 -13.13
N SER A 389 10.59 24.30 -12.89
CA SER A 389 10.60 22.99 -13.57
C SER A 389 10.32 23.11 -15.06
N TYR A 390 9.44 24.00 -15.47
CA TYR A 390 9.13 24.24 -16.87
C TYR A 390 10.33 24.88 -17.60
N GLU A 391 11.03 25.84 -16.98
CA GLU A 391 12.27 26.40 -17.55
C GLU A 391 13.34 25.31 -17.77
N LEU A 392 13.50 24.41 -16.76
CA LEU A 392 14.42 23.28 -16.90
C LEU A 392 13.99 22.29 -18.00
N TYR A 393 12.68 22.08 -18.17
CA TYR A 393 12.15 21.26 -19.25
C TYR A 393 12.47 21.88 -20.62
N LYS A 394 12.25 23.16 -20.81
CA LYS A 394 12.53 23.87 -22.09
C LYS A 394 13.98 23.69 -22.56
N ILE A 395 14.92 23.70 -21.64
CA ILE A 395 16.35 23.50 -21.93
C ILE A 395 16.79 22.04 -21.78
N LYS A 396 15.86 21.08 -21.67
CA LYS A 396 16.09 19.62 -21.51
C LYS A 396 16.99 19.24 -20.32
N LYS A 397 16.95 20.04 -19.25
CA LYS A 397 17.71 19.83 -18.01
C LYS A 397 16.84 19.41 -16.83
N LEU A 398 15.56 19.13 -17.04
CA LEU A 398 14.67 18.64 -15.99
C LEU A 398 15.01 17.18 -15.66
N LYS A 399 15.96 17.01 -14.74
CA LYS A 399 16.46 15.72 -14.28
C LYS A 399 16.64 15.72 -12.77
N ILE A 400 16.56 14.57 -12.16
CA ILE A 400 16.88 14.39 -10.75
C ILE A 400 17.79 13.17 -10.56
N LYS A 401 18.68 13.25 -9.60
CA LYS A 401 19.52 12.12 -9.18
C LYS A 401 19.12 11.77 -7.75
N SER A 402 18.26 10.79 -7.62
CA SER A 402 17.89 10.26 -6.31
C SER A 402 19.10 9.60 -5.64
N ILE A 403 19.24 9.80 -4.32
CA ILE A 403 20.30 9.23 -3.49
C ILE A 403 19.69 8.36 -2.38
N ASN A 404 20.49 7.50 -1.75
CA ASN A 404 20.07 6.69 -0.61
C ASN A 404 18.81 5.82 -0.86
N ILE A 405 18.52 5.48 -2.13
CA ILE A 405 17.33 4.69 -2.47
C ILE A 405 17.49 3.20 -2.18
N ASP A 406 18.72 2.68 -2.13
CA ASP A 406 19.05 1.25 -1.96
C ASP A 406 18.44 0.65 -0.69
N GLN A 407 18.25 1.45 0.36
CA GLN A 407 17.61 1.01 1.59
C GLN A 407 16.16 0.54 1.37
N TYR A 408 15.52 0.98 0.26
CA TYR A 408 14.16 0.58 -0.14
C TYR A 408 14.16 -0.49 -1.23
N HIS A 409 15.33 -0.96 -1.69
CA HIS A 409 15.40 -2.08 -2.61
C HIS A 409 14.95 -3.37 -1.91
N ARG A 410 14.02 -4.11 -2.51
CA ARG A 410 13.38 -5.28 -1.87
C ARG A 410 14.38 -6.36 -1.45
N LYS A 411 15.49 -6.52 -2.18
CA LYS A 411 16.58 -7.43 -1.79
C LYS A 411 17.20 -7.03 -0.44
N ASN A 412 17.43 -5.74 -0.22
CA ASN A 412 18.01 -5.24 1.03
C ASN A 412 16.98 -5.33 2.18
N LEU A 413 15.70 -5.08 1.90
CA LEU A 413 14.62 -5.28 2.87
C LEU A 413 14.47 -6.76 3.26
N ALA A 414 14.57 -7.68 2.31
CA ALA A 414 14.54 -9.12 2.60
C ALA A 414 15.77 -9.57 3.41
N LYS A 415 16.96 -9.04 3.12
CA LYS A 415 18.16 -9.28 3.94
C LYS A 415 17.97 -8.77 5.37
N LYS A 416 17.40 -7.56 5.54
CA LYS A 416 17.07 -7.03 6.86
C LYS A 416 16.07 -7.91 7.61
N LEU A 417 15.02 -8.39 6.92
CA LEU A 417 14.03 -9.32 7.50
C LEU A 417 14.69 -10.64 7.89
N SER A 418 15.52 -11.20 7.04
CA SER A 418 16.29 -12.44 7.32
C SER A 418 17.15 -12.30 8.57
N ASN A 419 17.87 -11.19 8.72
CA ASN A 419 18.69 -10.92 9.90
C ASN A 419 17.83 -10.83 11.18
N LEU A 420 16.62 -10.26 11.11
CA LEU A 420 15.70 -10.24 12.23
C LEU A 420 15.23 -11.65 12.59
N ILE A 421 14.92 -12.47 11.58
CA ILE A 421 14.48 -13.86 11.78
C ILE A 421 15.60 -14.66 12.49
N PHE A 422 16.82 -14.59 12.01
CA PHE A 422 17.94 -15.30 12.65
C PHE A 422 18.23 -14.81 14.08
N LYS A 423 18.04 -13.52 14.35
CA LYS A 423 18.22 -12.96 15.70
C LYS A 423 17.20 -13.48 16.71
N GLU A 424 15.97 -13.73 16.29
CA GLU A 424 14.91 -14.21 17.18
C GLU A 424 14.95 -15.74 17.37
N THR A 425 15.65 -16.44 16.49
CA THR A 425 15.63 -17.92 16.47
C THR A 425 16.98 -18.54 16.86
N ASN A 426 17.99 -17.74 17.19
CA ASN A 426 19.27 -18.14 17.78
C ASN A 426 19.29 -17.80 19.26
#